data_a6f3474a764f93f66690b6b0cf7600e6
#
_entry.id   a6f3474a764f93f66690b6b0cf7600e6
#
_cell.length_a   1.000
_cell.length_b   1.000
_cell.length_c   1.000
_cell.angle_alpha   90.00
_cell.angle_beta   90.00
_cell.angle_gamma   90.00
#
_symmetry.space_group_name_H-M   'P 1'
#
loop_
_entity.id
_entity.type
_entity.pdbx_description
1 polymer ?
#
loop_
_entity_poly.entity_id
_entity_poly.type
_entity_poly.pdbx_seq_one_letter_code
_entity_poly.pdbx_strand_id
1 'polypeptide(L)'
;MKAHRWASLWIAACAVLVLATPARAQLVVEITRGQEDAVPVAIVPFGWESSGTAPFDLAEVIAADLQRSGRFAPLDRKDMIDRPTSGDQIRFQDWRYLKSDFIAVGKLMPEGGDRYAAQFELYNVLTGQRLTGQRLTATTQSMRALAHRISDLIFEQLTGIRGAFSTRIAFISVEGTPPQQRYRLVIADADGENQQVIASSSEPLMSPAWSPDGQSIAYVSFESKASAIYVQTLRTGERRRVSARAGINGAPAWSPDGRSLALTLSRKDGDVDVYTLDLGRQVLTRMTFDPGIDTEPVWSSDGRKLYFMSDRAGGPQVYEVDVAQPQRATRVTFEGGYNARPRLSPDGKQLAVVHLDRGNYRIAVVDLASRGVQVLSQGRQDESPSFAPNGATLIYATQDRGRGVLATVSTDGRVQQRLAASSGDVREPAWSPFPSAP
;
A
#
# COMPACT_ATOMS: atom_id res chain seq x y z
N MET A 1 -71.58 26.61 40.21
CA MET A 1 -70.57 27.67 40.31
C MET A 1 -69.17 27.04 40.32
N LYS A 2 -68.24 27.57 39.50
CA LYS A 2 -66.84 27.32 39.38
C LYS A 2 -66.45 26.21 38.35
N ALA A 3 -66.11 26.70 37.18
CA ALA A 3 -65.43 26.06 36.09
C ALA A 3 -63.92 25.91 36.40
N HIS A 4 -63.32 24.77 36.07
CA HIS A 4 -61.88 24.64 35.94
C HIS A 4 -61.51 24.29 34.49
N ARG A 5 -60.79 25.25 33.88
CA ARG A 5 -60.19 25.14 32.55
C ARG A 5 -58.95 24.27 32.65
N TRP A 6 -58.86 23.23 31.83
CA TRP A 6 -57.65 22.48 31.62
C TRP A 6 -56.96 23.03 30.36
N ALA A 7 -55.79 23.60 30.57
CA ALA A 7 -54.90 24.01 29.47
C ALA A 7 -54.01 22.83 29.06
N SER A 8 -54.18 22.36 27.83
CA SER A 8 -53.34 21.31 27.25
C SER A 8 -52.05 21.94 26.74
N LEU A 9 -50.91 21.65 27.37
CA LEU A 9 -49.56 21.93 26.83
C LEU A 9 -49.20 20.88 25.78
N TRP A 10 -49.03 21.32 24.53
CA TRP A 10 -48.42 20.55 23.49
C TRP A 10 -46.89 20.76 23.56
N ILE A 11 -46.13 19.74 23.96
CA ILE A 11 -44.67 19.74 23.88
C ILE A 11 -44.32 19.20 22.48
N ALA A 12 -43.87 20.09 21.59
CA ALA A 12 -43.32 19.71 20.31
C ALA A 12 -41.91 19.14 20.53
N ALA A 13 -41.76 17.83 20.46
CA ALA A 13 -40.48 17.17 20.45
C ALA A 13 -39.85 17.30 19.03
N CYS A 14 -38.95 18.25 18.84
CA CYS A 14 -38.05 18.28 17.65
C CYS A 14 -37.08 17.14 17.77
N ALA A 15 -37.33 16.04 17.04
CA ALA A 15 -36.35 14.99 16.80
C ALA A 15 -35.27 15.53 15.84
N VAL A 16 -34.14 15.95 16.38
CA VAL A 16 -32.93 16.23 15.59
C VAL A 16 -32.40 14.90 15.12
N LEU A 17 -32.66 14.55 13.84
CA LEU A 17 -32.02 13.44 13.17
C LEU A 17 -30.55 13.83 12.95
N VAL A 18 -29.67 13.42 13.85
CA VAL A 18 -28.22 13.45 13.61
C VAL A 18 -27.92 12.38 12.59
N LEU A 19 -27.77 12.78 11.33
CA LEU A 19 -27.20 11.94 10.28
C LEU A 19 -25.75 11.64 10.67
N ALA A 20 -25.54 10.51 11.34
CA ALA A 20 -24.22 9.98 11.61
C ALA A 20 -23.62 9.57 10.24
N THR A 21 -22.83 10.45 9.65
CA THR A 21 -21.95 10.05 8.54
C THR A 21 -21.02 8.94 9.07
N PRO A 22 -20.90 7.81 8.36
CA PRO A 22 -19.95 6.77 8.79
C PRO A 22 -18.57 7.41 8.82
N ALA A 23 -17.94 7.44 9.99
CA ALA A 23 -16.55 7.84 10.14
C ALA A 23 -15.71 6.87 9.30
N ARG A 24 -15.25 7.33 8.15
CA ARG A 24 -14.25 6.62 7.35
C ARG A 24 -12.92 6.80 8.06
N ALA A 25 -12.23 5.71 8.30
CA ALA A 25 -10.87 5.74 8.82
C ALA A 25 -9.97 6.37 7.74
N GLN A 26 -9.74 7.66 7.82
CA GLN A 26 -8.85 8.39 6.93
C GLN A 26 -7.41 8.17 7.40
N LEU A 27 -6.52 7.76 6.50
CA LEU A 27 -5.09 7.68 6.77
C LEU A 27 -4.47 9.07 6.60
N VAL A 28 -3.77 9.54 7.63
CA VAL A 28 -3.02 10.81 7.59
C VAL A 28 -1.54 10.47 7.49
N VAL A 29 -0.84 11.04 6.51
CA VAL A 29 0.59 10.82 6.28
C VAL A 29 1.41 11.80 7.12
N GLU A 30 2.32 11.29 7.93
CA GLU A 30 3.29 12.05 8.72
C GLU A 30 4.72 11.60 8.36
N ILE A 31 5.57 12.51 7.89
CA ILE A 31 6.99 12.23 7.62
C ILE A 31 7.75 12.26 8.93
N THR A 32 8.32 11.13 9.33
CA THR A 32 9.00 10.97 10.62
C THR A 32 10.53 11.06 10.50
N ARG A 33 11.11 10.92 9.30
CA ARG A 33 12.56 11.02 9.03
C ARG A 33 12.83 11.28 7.55
N GLY A 34 13.87 12.09 7.26
CA GLY A 34 14.57 12.14 5.99
C GLY A 34 14.10 13.20 5.00
N GLN A 35 14.61 14.44 5.16
CA GLN A 35 14.54 15.49 4.12
C GLN A 35 15.89 16.19 3.90
N GLU A 36 16.98 15.74 4.53
CA GLU A 36 18.26 16.47 4.50
C GLU A 36 18.86 16.60 3.10
N ASP A 37 18.55 15.68 2.16
CA ASP A 37 19.03 15.69 0.77
C ASP A 37 17.89 15.78 -0.27
N ALA A 38 16.70 16.23 0.13
CA ALA A 38 15.56 16.29 -0.77
C ALA A 38 15.73 17.38 -1.84
N VAL A 39 15.50 17.04 -3.10
CA VAL A 39 15.66 17.93 -4.24
C VAL A 39 14.53 18.96 -4.29
N PRO A 40 14.83 20.28 -4.29
CA PRO A 40 13.81 21.31 -4.36
C PRO A 40 13.07 21.28 -5.71
N VAL A 41 11.74 21.26 -5.66
CA VAL A 41 10.88 21.26 -6.85
C VAL A 41 9.71 22.21 -6.68
N ALA A 42 9.37 23.00 -7.69
CA ALA A 42 8.17 23.82 -7.71
C ALA A 42 7.07 23.09 -8.49
N ILE A 43 5.95 22.82 -7.84
CA ILE A 43 4.74 22.30 -8.47
C ILE A 43 3.72 23.43 -8.52
N VAL A 44 3.69 24.11 -9.64
CA VAL A 44 2.85 25.30 -9.82
C VAL A 44 1.37 24.90 -9.96
N PRO A 45 0.42 25.59 -9.31
CA PRO A 45 -0.99 25.36 -9.50
C PRO A 45 -1.36 25.37 -10.99
N PHE A 46 -2.08 24.33 -11.44
CA PHE A 46 -2.48 24.20 -12.85
C PHE A 46 -3.48 25.29 -13.23
N GLY A 47 -3.26 25.93 -14.38
CA GLY A 47 -4.20 26.90 -14.93
C GLY A 47 -5.51 26.23 -15.31
N TRP A 48 -6.64 26.89 -15.00
CA TRP A 48 -7.97 26.43 -15.40
C TRP A 48 -8.44 27.19 -16.64
N GLU A 49 -8.64 26.47 -17.74
CA GLU A 49 -9.05 27.06 -19.02
C GLU A 49 -10.59 27.04 -19.22
N SER A 50 -11.32 27.48 -18.18
CA SER A 50 -12.78 27.68 -18.28
C SER A 50 -13.25 28.64 -17.20
N SER A 51 -14.55 28.96 -17.21
CA SER A 51 -15.18 29.79 -16.19
C SER A 51 -15.33 29.08 -14.85
N GLY A 52 -15.29 29.84 -13.75
CA GLY A 52 -15.46 29.30 -12.40
C GLY A 52 -14.20 28.69 -11.83
N THR A 53 -14.37 27.80 -10.85
CA THR A 53 -13.28 27.13 -10.12
C THR A 53 -12.95 25.79 -10.77
N ALA A 54 -11.67 25.43 -10.84
CA ALA A 54 -11.24 24.12 -11.29
C ALA A 54 -11.89 23.01 -10.43
N PRO A 55 -12.33 21.90 -11.03
CA PRO A 55 -13.03 20.84 -10.31
C PRO A 55 -12.12 20.06 -9.38
N PHE A 56 -10.79 20.15 -9.56
CA PHE A 56 -9.80 19.43 -8.77
C PHE A 56 -8.45 20.14 -8.79
N ASP A 57 -7.72 20.10 -7.67
CA ASP A 57 -6.37 20.64 -7.57
C ASP A 57 -5.33 19.52 -7.79
N LEU A 58 -4.89 19.38 -9.04
CA LEU A 58 -3.87 18.38 -9.42
C LEU A 58 -2.53 18.66 -8.73
N ALA A 59 -2.13 19.93 -8.66
CA ALA A 59 -0.82 20.31 -8.15
C ALA A 59 -0.66 20.02 -6.64
N GLU A 60 -1.75 20.06 -5.88
CA GLU A 60 -1.73 19.69 -4.46
C GLU A 60 -1.37 18.20 -4.28
N VAL A 61 -2.03 17.32 -5.02
CA VAL A 61 -1.76 15.88 -4.96
C VAL A 61 -0.35 15.57 -5.47
N ILE A 62 0.08 16.19 -6.58
CA ILE A 62 1.43 15.98 -7.14
C ILE A 62 2.50 16.41 -6.14
N ALA A 63 2.35 17.58 -5.51
CA ALA A 63 3.29 18.06 -4.50
C ALA A 63 3.34 17.11 -3.28
N ALA A 64 2.18 16.66 -2.78
CA ALA A 64 2.10 15.72 -1.68
C ALA A 64 2.74 14.37 -2.00
N ASP A 65 2.55 13.85 -3.22
CA ASP A 65 3.19 12.61 -3.69
C ASP A 65 4.71 12.72 -3.70
N LEU A 66 5.23 13.76 -4.33
CA LEU A 66 6.67 13.97 -4.43
C LEU A 66 7.31 14.19 -3.05
N GLN A 67 6.67 14.96 -2.18
CA GLN A 67 7.09 15.15 -0.80
C GLN A 67 7.13 13.82 -0.04
N ARG A 68 6.07 13.01 -0.18
CA ARG A 68 5.94 11.70 0.46
C ARG A 68 7.00 10.72 -0.01
N SER A 69 7.56 10.86 -1.21
CA SER A 69 8.70 10.04 -1.65
C SER A 69 9.95 10.29 -0.79
N GLY A 70 10.02 11.42 -0.08
CA GLY A 70 11.18 11.89 0.66
C GLY A 70 12.39 12.27 -0.20
N ARG A 71 12.27 12.17 -1.53
CA ARG A 71 13.32 12.54 -2.48
C ARG A 71 13.21 13.98 -2.96
N PHE A 72 12.04 14.58 -2.77
CA PHE A 72 11.76 15.95 -3.22
C PHE A 72 11.23 16.81 -2.09
N ALA A 73 11.58 18.09 -2.15
CA ALA A 73 11.08 19.16 -1.29
C ALA A 73 10.25 20.13 -2.15
N PRO A 74 8.93 19.93 -2.28
CA PRO A 74 8.07 20.87 -3.01
C PRO A 74 8.07 22.24 -2.35
N LEU A 75 8.23 23.29 -3.17
CA LEU A 75 8.12 24.68 -2.72
C LEU A 75 6.69 24.97 -2.24
N ASP A 76 6.57 25.58 -1.06
CA ASP A 76 5.25 25.98 -0.54
C ASP A 76 4.60 27.01 -1.49
N ARG A 77 3.30 26.83 -1.76
CA ARG A 77 2.54 27.70 -2.67
C ARG A 77 2.54 29.17 -2.28
N LYS A 78 2.62 29.46 -0.98
CA LYS A 78 2.66 30.85 -0.47
C LYS A 78 3.97 31.56 -0.83
N ASP A 79 5.04 30.81 -1.05
CA ASP A 79 6.37 31.32 -1.38
C ASP A 79 6.59 31.45 -2.89
N MET A 80 5.63 31.00 -3.72
CA MET A 80 5.69 31.14 -5.16
C MET A 80 5.37 32.58 -5.57
N ILE A 81 6.27 33.19 -6.32
CA ILE A 81 6.16 34.60 -6.77
C ILE A 81 5.39 34.76 -8.08
N ASP A 82 5.16 33.68 -8.81
CA ASP A 82 4.42 33.65 -10.07
C ASP A 82 3.70 32.30 -10.25
N ARG A 83 2.76 32.24 -11.20
CA ARG A 83 1.98 31.03 -11.50
C ARG A 83 1.92 30.76 -13.01
N PRO A 84 3.07 30.50 -13.67
CA PRO A 84 3.09 30.15 -15.09
C PRO A 84 2.33 28.83 -15.31
N THR A 85 1.59 28.77 -16.41
CA THR A 85 0.82 27.58 -16.80
C THR A 85 1.39 26.88 -18.03
N SER A 86 2.42 27.44 -18.64
CA SER A 86 3.16 26.91 -19.79
C SER A 86 4.63 27.35 -19.75
N GLY A 87 5.48 26.64 -20.47
CA GLY A 87 6.94 26.86 -20.42
C GLY A 87 7.38 28.24 -20.91
N ASP A 88 6.67 28.82 -21.89
CA ASP A 88 6.93 30.18 -22.42
C ASP A 88 6.66 31.30 -21.41
N GLN A 89 5.90 31.04 -20.37
CA GLN A 89 5.61 31.99 -19.28
C GLN A 89 6.64 31.92 -18.14
N ILE A 90 7.52 30.91 -18.12
CA ILE A 90 8.44 30.71 -17.00
C ILE A 90 9.58 31.72 -17.07
N ARG A 91 9.70 32.55 -16.05
CA ARG A 91 10.89 33.38 -15.82
C ARG A 91 11.88 32.63 -14.93
N PHE A 92 12.73 31.80 -15.54
CA PHE A 92 13.63 30.87 -14.81
C PHE A 92 14.50 31.56 -13.75
N GLN A 93 14.84 32.83 -13.93
CA GLN A 93 15.62 33.58 -12.94
C GLN A 93 14.92 33.69 -11.59
N ASP A 94 13.61 33.87 -11.60
CA ASP A 94 12.78 33.99 -10.40
C ASP A 94 12.78 32.66 -9.61
N TRP A 95 12.69 31.55 -10.31
CA TRP A 95 12.69 30.20 -9.71
C TRP A 95 14.09 29.79 -9.19
N ARG A 96 15.17 30.25 -9.82
CA ARG A 96 16.54 30.13 -9.28
C ARG A 96 16.70 30.88 -7.97
N TYR A 97 16.14 32.08 -7.87
CA TYR A 97 16.12 32.86 -6.63
C TYR A 97 15.42 32.12 -5.49
N LEU A 98 14.34 31.40 -5.81
CA LEU A 98 13.59 30.52 -4.89
C LEU A 98 14.29 29.18 -4.63
N LYS A 99 15.47 28.95 -5.21
CA LYS A 99 16.28 27.72 -5.06
C LYS A 99 15.55 26.45 -5.49
N SER A 100 14.64 26.52 -6.45
CA SER A 100 14.04 25.34 -7.07
C SER A 100 14.94 24.81 -8.16
N ASP A 101 15.23 23.49 -8.14
CA ASP A 101 16.02 22.82 -9.19
C ASP A 101 15.15 22.48 -10.40
N PHE A 102 13.89 22.15 -10.14
CA PHE A 102 12.91 21.79 -11.16
C PHE A 102 11.60 22.55 -10.96
N ILE A 103 10.87 22.72 -12.06
CA ILE A 103 9.54 23.34 -12.05
C ILE A 103 8.59 22.54 -12.95
N ALA A 104 7.43 22.18 -12.41
CA ALA A 104 6.32 21.62 -13.16
C ALA A 104 5.21 22.68 -13.28
N VAL A 105 4.80 22.92 -14.50
CA VAL A 105 3.69 23.83 -14.87
C VAL A 105 2.63 23.06 -15.65
N GLY A 106 1.40 23.53 -15.68
CA GLY A 106 0.36 22.85 -16.43
C GLY A 106 -0.96 23.57 -16.49
N LYS A 107 -1.87 22.96 -17.25
CA LYS A 107 -3.23 23.45 -17.50
C LYS A 107 -4.22 22.30 -17.37
N LEU A 108 -5.40 22.61 -16.86
CA LEU A 108 -6.56 21.73 -16.84
C LEU A 108 -7.64 22.33 -17.76
N MET A 109 -8.14 21.54 -18.69
CA MET A 109 -9.04 21.96 -19.76
C MET A 109 -10.27 21.04 -19.80
N PRO A 110 -11.50 21.56 -19.90
CA PRO A 110 -12.67 20.74 -20.17
C PRO A 110 -12.65 20.22 -21.62
N GLU A 111 -13.00 18.94 -21.82
CA GLU A 111 -13.16 18.34 -23.16
C GLU A 111 -14.64 18.03 -23.51
N GLY A 112 -15.56 18.52 -22.68
CA GLY A 112 -16.99 18.27 -22.80
C GLY A 112 -17.51 17.11 -21.94
N GLY A 113 -18.75 17.25 -21.48
CA GLY A 113 -19.35 16.33 -20.51
C GLY A 113 -18.54 16.29 -19.20
N ASP A 114 -18.23 15.09 -18.73
CA ASP A 114 -17.44 14.85 -17.52
C ASP A 114 -15.95 14.54 -17.84
N ARG A 115 -15.45 15.02 -18.99
CA ARG A 115 -14.07 14.75 -19.42
C ARG A 115 -13.21 16.00 -19.35
N TYR A 116 -11.97 15.81 -18.93
CA TYR A 116 -10.96 16.84 -18.77
C TYR A 116 -9.62 16.38 -19.32
N ALA A 117 -8.83 17.29 -19.83
CA ALA A 117 -7.44 17.07 -20.19
C ALA A 117 -6.54 17.89 -19.27
N ALA A 118 -5.53 17.25 -18.70
CA ALA A 118 -4.42 17.94 -18.05
C ALA A 118 -3.21 17.88 -18.98
N GLN A 119 -2.65 19.04 -19.27
CA GLN A 119 -1.37 19.17 -19.94
C GLN A 119 -0.35 19.64 -18.91
N PHE A 120 0.76 18.94 -18.75
CA PHE A 120 1.85 19.36 -17.87
C PHE A 120 3.18 19.38 -18.61
N GLU A 121 4.10 20.17 -18.10
CA GLU A 121 5.48 20.29 -18.58
C GLU A 121 6.40 20.38 -17.37
N LEU A 122 7.57 19.70 -17.43
CA LEU A 122 8.60 19.71 -16.41
C LEU A 122 9.86 20.31 -16.99
N TYR A 123 10.48 21.24 -16.27
CA TYR A 123 11.70 21.93 -16.68
C TYR A 123 12.79 21.84 -15.63
N ASN A 124 14.04 21.79 -16.06
CA ASN A 124 15.21 22.08 -15.24
C ASN A 124 15.35 23.60 -15.14
N VAL A 125 15.32 24.13 -13.93
CA VAL A 125 15.35 25.59 -13.68
C VAL A 125 16.69 26.21 -14.03
N LEU A 126 17.81 25.48 -13.81
CA LEU A 126 19.13 26.00 -14.08
C LEU A 126 19.40 26.17 -15.57
N THR A 127 19.03 25.16 -16.37
CA THR A 127 19.30 25.15 -17.83
C THR A 127 18.16 25.71 -18.65
N GLY A 128 16.95 25.81 -18.11
CA GLY A 128 15.73 26.15 -18.85
C GLY A 128 15.25 25.03 -19.79
N GLN A 129 15.87 23.86 -19.75
CA GLN A 129 15.54 22.75 -20.61
C GLN A 129 14.23 22.08 -20.18
N ARG A 130 13.34 21.84 -21.13
CA ARG A 130 12.17 20.98 -20.93
C ARG A 130 12.62 19.53 -20.84
N LEU A 131 12.31 18.87 -19.74
CA LEU A 131 12.65 17.46 -19.47
C LEU A 131 11.60 16.50 -19.98
N THR A 132 10.32 16.82 -19.75
CA THR A 132 9.16 16.02 -20.22
C THR A 132 7.92 16.89 -20.27
N GLY A 133 6.85 16.38 -20.84
CA GLY A 133 5.53 16.96 -20.81
C GLY A 133 4.56 16.12 -21.63
N GLN A 134 3.37 15.95 -21.10
CA GLN A 134 2.32 15.12 -21.67
C GLN A 134 0.95 15.77 -21.50
N ARG A 135 0.03 15.34 -22.35
CA ARG A 135 -1.41 15.59 -22.21
C ARG A 135 -2.08 14.28 -21.84
N LEU A 136 -2.79 14.27 -20.73
CA LEU A 136 -3.49 13.12 -20.16
C LEU A 136 -4.95 13.49 -19.94
N THR A 137 -5.88 12.53 -20.05
CA THR A 137 -7.31 12.76 -19.89
C THR A 137 -7.86 11.99 -18.69
N ALA A 138 -8.89 12.56 -18.05
CA ALA A 138 -9.60 11.97 -16.93
C ALA A 138 -11.06 12.42 -16.90
N THR A 139 -11.87 11.72 -16.13
CA THR A 139 -13.19 12.19 -15.67
C THR A 139 -13.04 12.84 -14.30
N THR A 140 -14.04 13.56 -13.81
CA THR A 140 -14.04 14.13 -12.44
C THR A 140 -13.69 13.06 -11.40
N GLN A 141 -14.24 11.88 -11.54
CA GLN A 141 -14.00 10.77 -10.60
C GLN A 141 -12.55 10.25 -10.62
N SER A 142 -11.84 10.37 -11.74
CA SER A 142 -10.48 9.86 -11.92
C SER A 142 -9.39 10.95 -11.86
N MET A 143 -9.72 12.18 -11.45
CA MET A 143 -8.76 13.31 -11.36
C MET A 143 -7.60 13.01 -10.40
N ARG A 144 -7.87 12.37 -9.24
CA ARG A 144 -6.83 12.01 -8.30
C ARG A 144 -5.88 10.98 -8.89
N ALA A 145 -6.40 9.96 -9.57
CA ALA A 145 -5.58 8.98 -10.28
C ALA A 145 -4.73 9.62 -11.40
N LEU A 146 -5.28 10.65 -12.08
CA LEU A 146 -4.53 11.45 -13.05
C LEU A 146 -3.36 12.19 -12.39
N ALA A 147 -3.58 12.82 -11.22
CA ALA A 147 -2.52 13.50 -10.48
C ALA A 147 -1.41 12.53 -10.08
N HIS A 148 -1.74 11.36 -9.52
CA HIS A 148 -0.78 10.29 -9.20
C HIS A 148 -0.01 9.82 -10.43
N ARG A 149 -0.67 9.73 -11.59
CA ARG A 149 0.01 9.38 -12.85
C ARG A 149 1.01 10.45 -13.28
N ILE A 150 0.69 11.74 -13.12
CA ILE A 150 1.63 12.83 -13.39
C ILE A 150 2.80 12.77 -12.40
N SER A 151 2.53 12.49 -11.12
CA SER A 151 3.56 12.28 -10.10
C SER A 151 4.52 11.15 -10.47
N ASP A 152 3.99 10.01 -10.97
CA ASP A 152 4.80 8.89 -11.44
C ASP A 152 5.73 9.30 -12.57
N LEU A 153 5.24 10.06 -13.56
CA LEU A 153 6.01 10.53 -14.71
C LEU A 153 7.11 11.52 -14.30
N ILE A 154 6.81 12.45 -13.40
CA ILE A 154 7.79 13.39 -12.86
C ILE A 154 8.86 12.65 -12.06
N PHE A 155 8.44 11.73 -11.20
CA PHE A 155 9.36 10.94 -10.37
C PHE A 155 10.30 10.10 -11.23
N GLU A 156 9.76 9.40 -12.23
CA GLU A 156 10.54 8.58 -13.16
C GLU A 156 11.53 9.42 -13.97
N GLN A 157 11.10 10.56 -14.47
CA GLN A 157 11.96 11.49 -15.22
C GLN A 157 13.13 12.00 -14.40
N LEU A 158 12.92 12.26 -13.11
CA LEU A 158 13.94 12.86 -12.22
C LEU A 158 14.82 11.82 -11.52
N THR A 159 14.35 10.59 -11.34
CA THR A 159 15.07 9.55 -10.58
C THR A 159 15.52 8.35 -11.40
N GLY A 160 14.96 8.17 -12.60
CA GLY A 160 15.13 6.95 -13.41
C GLY A 160 14.39 5.73 -12.86
N ILE A 161 13.62 5.88 -11.77
CA ILE A 161 12.83 4.82 -11.15
C ILE A 161 11.36 5.07 -11.46
N ARG A 162 10.64 4.07 -11.96
CA ARG A 162 9.20 4.19 -12.20
C ARG A 162 8.48 4.59 -10.91
N GLY A 163 7.63 5.63 -10.96
CA GLY A 163 6.80 6.04 -9.81
C GLY A 163 5.79 4.97 -9.42
N ALA A 164 5.37 4.94 -8.16
CA ALA A 164 4.38 4.00 -7.65
C ALA A 164 3.20 4.72 -6.95
N PHE A 165 2.99 6.00 -7.22
CA PHE A 165 1.92 6.80 -6.62
C PHE A 165 0.54 6.40 -7.14
N SER A 166 0.43 5.99 -8.41
CA SER A 166 -0.82 5.49 -9.01
C SER A 166 -1.18 4.05 -8.64
N THR A 167 -0.49 3.46 -7.67
CA THR A 167 -0.77 2.11 -7.16
C THR A 167 -1.73 2.14 -5.96
N ARG A 168 -2.09 0.97 -5.45
CA ARG A 168 -3.00 0.83 -4.31
C ARG A 168 -2.37 0.03 -3.18
N ILE A 169 -2.93 0.18 -2.00
CA ILE A 169 -2.61 -0.64 -0.84
C ILE A 169 -3.87 -1.36 -0.36
N ALA A 170 -3.72 -2.59 0.11
CA ALA A 170 -4.74 -3.31 0.86
C ALA A 170 -4.28 -3.45 2.31
N PHE A 171 -5.20 -3.40 3.26
CA PHE A 171 -4.89 -3.57 4.68
C PHE A 171 -6.11 -4.04 5.46
N ILE A 172 -5.89 -4.55 6.66
CA ILE A 172 -6.96 -4.90 7.59
C ILE A 172 -7.17 -3.75 8.57
N SER A 173 -8.39 -3.22 8.63
CA SER A 173 -8.84 -2.28 9.65
C SER A 173 -9.63 -3.02 10.73
N VAL A 174 -9.37 -2.71 12.00
CA VAL A 174 -10.07 -3.30 13.15
C VAL A 174 -10.65 -2.19 13.99
N GLU A 175 -11.96 -2.17 14.13
CA GLU A 175 -12.71 -1.18 14.90
C GLU A 175 -13.48 -1.83 16.03
N GLY A 176 -13.72 -1.07 17.11
CA GLY A 176 -14.42 -1.53 18.28
C GLY A 176 -13.54 -2.32 19.25
N THR A 177 -14.14 -2.74 20.36
CA THR A 177 -13.51 -3.55 21.42
C THR A 177 -14.16 -4.92 21.49
N PRO A 178 -13.44 -5.98 21.91
CA PRO A 178 -14.05 -7.30 22.10
C PRO A 178 -15.28 -7.24 23.04
N PRO A 179 -16.37 -7.97 22.75
CA PRO A 179 -16.57 -8.87 21.59
C PRO A 179 -17.18 -8.20 20.35
N GLN A 180 -17.35 -6.86 20.33
CA GLN A 180 -17.97 -6.12 19.21
C GLN A 180 -16.95 -5.67 18.16
N GLN A 181 -15.79 -6.28 18.10
CA GLN A 181 -14.79 -5.97 17.06
C GLN A 181 -15.34 -6.24 15.66
N ARG A 182 -14.98 -5.36 14.73
CA ARG A 182 -15.28 -5.51 13.32
C ARG A 182 -14.00 -5.38 12.51
N TYR A 183 -13.75 -6.42 11.73
CA TYR A 183 -12.61 -6.50 10.82
C TYR A 183 -13.06 -6.13 9.42
N ARG A 184 -12.28 -5.32 8.74
CA ARG A 184 -12.52 -4.93 7.35
C ARG A 184 -11.26 -5.10 6.53
N LEU A 185 -11.40 -5.73 5.37
CA LEU A 185 -10.39 -5.65 4.32
C LEU A 185 -10.67 -4.39 3.51
N VAL A 186 -9.72 -3.48 3.52
CA VAL A 186 -9.83 -2.16 2.87
C VAL A 186 -8.79 -2.08 1.76
N ILE A 187 -9.17 -1.49 0.64
CA ILE A 187 -8.26 -1.05 -0.44
C ILE A 187 -8.31 0.46 -0.49
N ALA A 188 -7.14 1.08 -0.65
CA ALA A 188 -6.98 2.53 -0.78
C ALA A 188 -5.95 2.85 -1.87
N ASP A 189 -5.88 4.11 -2.29
CA ASP A 189 -4.74 4.62 -3.04
C ASP A 189 -3.46 4.52 -2.19
N ALA A 190 -2.29 4.56 -2.81
CA ALA A 190 -1.01 4.42 -2.10
C ALA A 190 -0.77 5.49 -1.02
N ASP A 191 -1.50 6.59 -1.07
CA ASP A 191 -1.49 7.66 -0.08
C ASP A 191 -2.55 7.50 1.04
N GLY A 192 -3.35 6.43 0.97
CA GLY A 192 -4.38 6.10 1.94
C GLY A 192 -5.75 6.70 1.66
N GLU A 193 -5.90 7.50 0.62
CA GLU A 193 -7.18 8.06 0.19
C GLU A 193 -8.04 7.05 -0.60
N ASN A 194 -9.25 7.43 -0.97
CA ASN A 194 -10.20 6.62 -1.76
C ASN A 194 -10.44 5.21 -1.20
N GLN A 195 -10.57 5.11 0.12
CA GLN A 195 -10.77 3.83 0.80
C GLN A 195 -12.07 3.14 0.41
N GLN A 196 -11.96 1.86 0.08
CA GLN A 196 -13.05 0.97 -0.26
C GLN A 196 -13.02 -0.28 0.61
N VAL A 197 -14.12 -0.56 1.31
CA VAL A 197 -14.27 -1.80 2.08
C VAL A 197 -14.62 -2.93 1.10
N ILE A 198 -13.75 -3.93 1.00
CA ILE A 198 -13.90 -5.08 0.10
C ILE A 198 -14.60 -6.24 0.81
N ALA A 199 -14.27 -6.46 2.07
CA ALA A 199 -14.92 -7.45 2.92
C ALA A 199 -15.04 -6.93 4.36
N SER A 200 -16.07 -7.40 5.08
CA SER A 200 -16.29 -7.05 6.49
C SER A 200 -16.79 -8.28 7.25
N SER A 201 -16.26 -8.49 8.46
CA SER A 201 -16.59 -9.62 9.31
C SER A 201 -16.53 -9.23 10.79
N SER A 202 -17.29 -9.92 11.64
CA SER A 202 -17.11 -9.92 13.10
C SER A 202 -15.96 -10.82 13.56
N GLU A 203 -15.49 -11.69 12.68
CA GLU A 203 -14.37 -12.59 12.91
C GLU A 203 -13.13 -12.08 12.17
N PRO A 204 -11.92 -12.48 12.55
CA PRO A 204 -10.69 -12.00 11.93
C PRO A 204 -10.65 -12.16 10.41
N LEU A 205 -10.15 -11.13 9.75
CA LEU A 205 -9.67 -11.13 8.38
C LEU A 205 -8.15 -10.91 8.43
N MET A 206 -7.38 -11.61 7.58
CA MET A 206 -5.92 -11.61 7.64
C MET A 206 -5.29 -11.85 6.26
N SER A 207 -3.98 -11.54 6.18
CA SER A 207 -3.07 -11.93 5.09
C SER A 207 -3.59 -11.58 3.69
N PRO A 208 -3.93 -10.32 3.41
CA PRO A 208 -4.32 -9.91 2.07
C PRO A 208 -3.13 -10.07 1.11
N ALA A 209 -3.40 -10.59 -0.09
CA ALA A 209 -2.40 -10.78 -1.14
C ALA A 209 -3.01 -10.46 -2.51
N TRP A 210 -2.41 -9.51 -3.22
CA TRP A 210 -2.83 -9.10 -4.55
C TRP A 210 -2.48 -10.15 -5.61
N SER A 211 -3.39 -10.36 -6.57
CA SER A 211 -3.03 -11.08 -7.81
C SER A 211 -2.03 -10.25 -8.63
N PRO A 212 -1.18 -10.88 -9.46
CA PRO A 212 -0.16 -10.18 -10.24
C PRO A 212 -0.71 -9.13 -11.21
N ASP A 213 -1.95 -9.30 -11.67
CA ASP A 213 -2.67 -8.36 -12.54
C ASP A 213 -3.40 -7.24 -11.76
N GLY A 214 -3.39 -7.29 -10.42
CA GLY A 214 -4.07 -6.33 -9.54
C GLY A 214 -5.60 -6.37 -9.60
N GLN A 215 -6.21 -7.39 -10.22
CA GLN A 215 -7.66 -7.49 -10.39
C GLN A 215 -8.36 -8.29 -9.30
N SER A 216 -7.61 -9.10 -8.56
CA SER A 216 -8.12 -9.94 -7.49
C SER A 216 -7.28 -9.81 -6.23
N ILE A 217 -7.88 -10.18 -5.10
CA ILE A 217 -7.20 -10.27 -3.82
C ILE A 217 -7.51 -11.61 -3.15
N ALA A 218 -6.48 -12.30 -2.67
CA ALA A 218 -6.63 -13.45 -1.79
C ALA A 218 -6.52 -13.00 -0.34
N TYR A 219 -7.26 -13.62 0.56
CA TYR A 219 -7.19 -13.32 2.00
C TYR A 219 -7.73 -14.47 2.84
N VAL A 220 -7.38 -14.47 4.11
CA VAL A 220 -7.87 -15.42 5.12
C VAL A 220 -9.08 -14.81 5.83
N SER A 221 -10.14 -15.60 6.03
CA SER A 221 -11.31 -15.22 6.80
C SER A 221 -11.69 -16.32 7.80
N PHE A 222 -12.05 -15.89 9.01
CA PHE A 222 -12.58 -16.74 10.08
C PHE A 222 -14.10 -16.65 10.23
N GLU A 223 -14.83 -16.14 9.27
CA GLU A 223 -16.27 -15.94 9.32
C GLU A 223 -17.07 -17.22 9.64
N SER A 224 -16.54 -18.39 9.29
CA SER A 224 -17.10 -19.72 9.61
C SER A 224 -16.54 -20.32 10.90
N LYS A 225 -15.90 -19.52 11.79
CA LYS A 225 -15.19 -19.92 13.01
C LYS A 225 -13.96 -20.80 12.78
N ALA A 226 -13.64 -21.11 11.54
CA ALA A 226 -12.42 -21.78 11.10
C ALA A 226 -11.79 -20.95 9.99
N SER A 227 -10.45 -21.01 9.87
CA SER A 227 -9.75 -20.30 8.82
C SER A 227 -10.08 -20.86 7.45
N ALA A 228 -10.37 -19.98 6.51
CA ALA A 228 -10.54 -20.31 5.10
C ALA A 228 -9.88 -19.24 4.22
N ILE A 229 -9.38 -19.66 3.06
CA ILE A 229 -8.80 -18.74 2.08
C ILE A 229 -9.84 -18.45 1.00
N TYR A 230 -10.02 -17.15 0.74
CA TYR A 230 -10.91 -16.65 -0.30
C TYR A 230 -10.10 -15.89 -1.36
N VAL A 231 -10.57 -15.95 -2.59
CA VAL A 231 -10.16 -15.09 -3.70
C VAL A 231 -11.36 -14.25 -4.09
N GLN A 232 -11.18 -12.95 -4.16
CA GLN A 232 -12.23 -12.01 -4.52
C GLN A 232 -11.80 -11.16 -5.72
N THR A 233 -12.64 -11.12 -6.77
CA THR A 233 -12.46 -10.26 -7.94
C THR A 233 -12.96 -8.86 -7.60
N LEU A 234 -12.10 -7.86 -7.73
CA LEU A 234 -12.38 -6.50 -7.25
C LEU A 234 -13.46 -5.79 -8.06
N ARG A 235 -13.48 -5.98 -9.38
CA ARG A 235 -14.44 -5.33 -10.28
C ARG A 235 -15.88 -5.81 -10.07
N THR A 236 -16.08 -7.12 -9.81
CA THR A 236 -17.42 -7.73 -9.68
C THR A 236 -17.84 -7.93 -8.24
N GLY A 237 -16.89 -7.94 -7.28
CA GLY A 237 -17.11 -8.33 -5.90
C GLY A 237 -17.29 -9.85 -5.73
N GLU A 238 -17.22 -10.64 -6.80
CA GLU A 238 -17.36 -12.09 -6.75
C GLU A 238 -16.28 -12.70 -5.85
N ARG A 239 -16.71 -13.54 -4.90
CA ARG A 239 -15.87 -14.15 -3.89
C ARG A 239 -15.95 -15.67 -3.94
N ARG A 240 -14.82 -16.32 -4.10
CA ARG A 240 -14.71 -17.79 -4.14
C ARG A 240 -13.85 -18.28 -2.98
N ARG A 241 -14.36 -19.24 -2.22
CA ARG A 241 -13.59 -19.95 -1.19
C ARG A 241 -12.72 -21.02 -1.87
N VAL A 242 -11.39 -20.84 -1.80
CA VAL A 242 -10.43 -21.71 -2.50
C VAL A 242 -9.79 -22.76 -1.60
N SER A 243 -9.74 -22.52 -0.27
CA SER A 243 -9.30 -23.51 0.72
C SER A 243 -10.10 -23.34 2.02
N ALA A 244 -10.55 -24.46 2.59
CA ALA A 244 -11.22 -24.54 3.89
C ALA A 244 -11.03 -25.95 4.47
N ARG A 245 -9.79 -26.37 4.59
CA ARG A 245 -9.41 -27.66 5.15
C ARG A 245 -9.47 -27.61 6.68
N ALA A 246 -9.58 -28.78 7.30
CA ALA A 246 -9.51 -28.86 8.76
C ALA A 246 -8.16 -28.32 9.26
N GLY A 247 -8.21 -27.49 10.31
CA GLY A 247 -7.03 -26.84 10.88
C GLY A 247 -6.69 -25.52 10.18
N ILE A 248 -5.39 -25.18 10.08
CA ILE A 248 -4.90 -23.90 9.57
C ILE A 248 -5.04 -23.84 8.04
N ASN A 249 -5.60 -22.73 7.55
CA ASN A 249 -5.58 -22.31 6.16
C ASN A 249 -5.09 -20.86 6.16
N GLY A 250 -3.86 -20.59 5.74
CA GLY A 250 -3.24 -19.28 5.95
C GLY A 250 -2.28 -18.84 4.87
N ALA A 251 -1.81 -17.61 5.02
CA ALA A 251 -0.72 -16.98 4.28
C ALA A 251 -0.74 -17.22 2.75
N PRO A 252 -1.83 -16.86 2.04
CA PRO A 252 -1.89 -17.04 0.60
C PRO A 252 -0.88 -16.12 -0.11
N ALA A 253 -0.19 -16.65 -1.11
CA ALA A 253 0.70 -15.89 -2.00
C ALA A 253 0.49 -16.34 -3.45
N TRP A 254 0.25 -15.39 -4.34
CA TRP A 254 0.02 -15.66 -5.75
C TRP A 254 1.31 -16.05 -6.48
N SER A 255 1.22 -17.04 -7.35
CA SER A 255 2.27 -17.30 -8.35
C SER A 255 2.38 -16.14 -9.33
N PRO A 256 3.57 -15.87 -9.92
CA PRO A 256 3.75 -14.75 -10.85
C PRO A 256 2.85 -14.78 -12.08
N ASP A 257 2.44 -15.98 -12.52
CA ASP A 257 1.50 -16.17 -13.63
C ASP A 257 0.00 -16.06 -13.24
N GLY A 258 -0.29 -15.87 -11.94
CA GLY A 258 -1.65 -15.75 -11.41
C GLY A 258 -2.49 -17.03 -11.41
N ARG A 259 -1.89 -18.20 -11.76
CA ARG A 259 -2.64 -19.46 -11.89
C ARG A 259 -2.70 -20.27 -10.61
N SER A 260 -1.78 -20.03 -9.70
CA SER A 260 -1.68 -20.79 -8.46
C SER A 260 -1.55 -19.88 -7.23
N LEU A 261 -1.88 -20.44 -6.07
CA LEU A 261 -1.56 -19.88 -4.76
C LEU A 261 -0.59 -20.82 -4.05
N ALA A 262 0.48 -20.27 -3.47
CA ALA A 262 1.16 -20.90 -2.35
C ALA A 262 0.39 -20.56 -1.08
N LEU A 263 0.25 -21.51 -0.16
CA LEU A 263 -0.52 -21.34 1.06
C LEU A 263 -0.01 -22.25 2.18
N THR A 264 -0.34 -21.91 3.39
CA THR A 264 0.01 -22.67 4.60
C THR A 264 -1.17 -23.50 5.04
N LEU A 265 -0.96 -24.81 5.23
CA LEU A 265 -1.99 -25.72 5.74
C LEU A 265 -1.43 -26.55 6.89
N SER A 266 -2.25 -26.77 7.93
CA SER A 266 -1.91 -27.78 8.93
C SER A 266 -2.33 -29.17 8.48
N ARG A 267 -1.58 -30.15 8.93
CA ARG A 267 -1.87 -31.56 8.77
C ARG A 267 -2.65 -32.12 9.98
N LYS A 268 -3.16 -33.32 9.84
CA LYS A 268 -3.86 -34.02 10.94
C LYS A 268 -2.98 -34.35 12.14
N ASP A 269 -1.68 -34.50 11.90
CA ASP A 269 -0.65 -34.76 12.92
C ASP A 269 -0.15 -33.48 13.63
N GLY A 270 -0.63 -32.30 13.21
CA GLY A 270 -0.28 -31.02 13.80
C GLY A 270 0.82 -30.25 13.08
N ASP A 271 1.57 -30.88 12.16
CA ASP A 271 2.56 -30.19 11.34
C ASP A 271 1.93 -29.12 10.47
N VAL A 272 2.64 -28.06 10.20
CA VAL A 272 2.22 -26.93 9.37
C VAL A 272 3.17 -26.81 8.19
N ASP A 273 2.64 -26.96 6.99
CA ASP A 273 3.44 -27.02 5.77
C ASP A 273 2.99 -26.02 4.71
N VAL A 274 3.88 -25.72 3.79
CA VAL A 274 3.62 -24.97 2.56
C VAL A 274 3.10 -25.91 1.47
N TYR A 275 2.05 -25.46 0.80
CA TYR A 275 1.45 -26.12 -0.35
C TYR A 275 1.28 -25.14 -1.51
N THR A 276 1.20 -25.66 -2.73
CA THR A 276 0.72 -24.93 -3.88
C THR A 276 -0.65 -25.45 -4.30
N LEU A 277 -1.57 -24.55 -4.66
CA LEU A 277 -2.91 -24.84 -5.16
C LEU A 277 -3.06 -24.28 -6.56
N ASP A 278 -3.20 -25.12 -7.57
CA ASP A 278 -3.63 -24.71 -8.91
C ASP A 278 -5.11 -24.30 -8.87
N LEU A 279 -5.39 -23.03 -9.17
CA LEU A 279 -6.73 -22.45 -9.04
C LEU A 279 -7.71 -22.92 -10.13
N GLY A 280 -7.22 -23.32 -11.28
CA GLY A 280 -8.01 -23.84 -12.38
C GLY A 280 -8.34 -25.33 -12.20
N ARG A 281 -7.32 -26.14 -11.92
CA ARG A 281 -7.43 -27.59 -11.79
C ARG A 281 -7.82 -28.04 -10.39
N GLN A 282 -7.73 -27.16 -9.39
CA GLN A 282 -7.96 -27.47 -7.96
C GLN A 282 -7.03 -28.57 -7.43
N VAL A 283 -5.80 -28.64 -7.97
CA VAL A 283 -4.76 -29.59 -7.55
C VAL A 283 -3.92 -28.96 -6.46
N LEU A 284 -3.84 -29.64 -5.32
CA LEU A 284 -3.01 -29.26 -4.18
C LEU A 284 -1.75 -30.11 -4.13
N THR A 285 -0.57 -29.46 -4.07
CA THR A 285 0.73 -30.13 -3.99
C THR A 285 1.50 -29.66 -2.78
N ARG A 286 2.03 -30.59 -1.97
CA ARG A 286 2.85 -30.28 -0.81
C ARG A 286 4.26 -29.87 -1.23
N MET A 287 4.82 -28.78 -0.67
CA MET A 287 6.12 -28.19 -1.01
C MET A 287 7.15 -28.35 0.10
N THR A 288 6.72 -28.57 1.37
CA THR A 288 7.64 -28.75 2.50
C THR A 288 7.30 -30.03 3.26
N PHE A 289 8.33 -30.69 3.86
CA PHE A 289 8.20 -32.05 4.40
C PHE A 289 8.91 -32.21 5.74
N ASP A 290 9.49 -31.16 6.30
CA ASP A 290 10.21 -31.19 7.57
C ASP A 290 9.21 -31.17 8.73
N PRO A 291 9.44 -31.87 9.83
CA PRO A 291 8.65 -31.69 11.06
C PRO A 291 8.85 -30.28 11.62
N GLY A 292 7.79 -29.59 11.86
CA GLY A 292 7.82 -28.22 12.38
C GLY A 292 6.84 -27.29 11.67
N ILE A 293 7.08 -26.00 11.80
CA ILE A 293 6.22 -24.96 11.25
C ILE A 293 6.88 -24.37 10.00
N ASP A 294 6.33 -24.70 8.83
CA ASP A 294 6.67 -24.09 7.55
C ASP A 294 5.49 -23.20 7.10
N THR A 295 5.70 -21.89 7.00
CA THR A 295 4.61 -20.93 6.77
C THR A 295 5.05 -19.70 5.99
N GLU A 296 4.09 -18.83 5.66
CA GLU A 296 4.31 -17.54 5.01
C GLU A 296 5.10 -17.63 3.69
N PRO A 297 4.65 -18.47 2.74
CA PRO A 297 5.34 -18.64 1.48
C PRO A 297 5.28 -17.37 0.63
N VAL A 298 6.33 -17.15 -0.16
CA VAL A 298 6.36 -16.16 -1.25
C VAL A 298 7.08 -16.76 -2.46
N TRP A 299 6.57 -16.51 -3.66
CA TRP A 299 7.16 -16.99 -4.89
C TRP A 299 8.38 -16.16 -5.32
N SER A 300 9.34 -16.80 -5.96
CA SER A 300 10.32 -16.10 -6.79
C SER A 300 9.63 -15.46 -8.00
N SER A 301 10.21 -14.39 -8.54
CA SER A 301 9.64 -13.66 -9.69
C SER A 301 9.53 -14.52 -10.96
N ASP A 302 10.36 -15.56 -11.11
CA ASP A 302 10.32 -16.53 -12.21
C ASP A 302 9.40 -17.75 -11.93
N GLY A 303 8.80 -17.83 -10.74
CA GLY A 303 7.90 -18.92 -10.33
C GLY A 303 8.59 -20.27 -10.06
N ARG A 304 9.93 -20.32 -10.05
CA ARG A 304 10.67 -21.59 -9.88
C ARG A 304 10.92 -21.94 -8.43
N LYS A 305 10.93 -20.96 -7.53
CA LYS A 305 11.20 -21.15 -6.11
C LYS A 305 10.09 -20.60 -5.24
N LEU A 306 10.00 -21.14 -4.05
CA LEU A 306 9.27 -20.58 -2.92
C LEU A 306 10.26 -20.24 -1.81
N TYR A 307 10.15 -19.03 -1.27
CA TYR A 307 10.76 -18.65 0.01
C TYR A 307 9.69 -18.79 1.09
N PHE A 308 10.05 -19.26 2.27
CA PHE A 308 9.11 -19.49 3.37
C PHE A 308 9.80 -19.39 4.72
N MET A 309 9.06 -19.14 5.77
CA MET A 309 9.56 -19.21 7.14
C MET A 309 9.50 -20.65 7.63
N SER A 310 10.56 -21.09 8.34
CA SER A 310 10.65 -22.39 9.00
C SER A 310 11.36 -22.28 10.34
N ASP A 311 10.89 -23.03 11.33
CA ASP A 311 11.52 -23.14 12.66
C ASP A 311 12.42 -24.38 12.82
N ARG A 312 12.65 -25.15 11.75
CA ARG A 312 13.43 -26.41 11.72
C ARG A 312 14.83 -26.32 12.31
N ALA A 313 15.42 -25.12 12.39
CA ALA A 313 16.74 -24.88 12.97
C ALA A 313 16.68 -24.34 14.41
N GLY A 314 15.55 -24.50 15.11
CA GLY A 314 15.36 -24.06 16.49
C GLY A 314 14.81 -22.66 16.66
N GLY A 315 14.49 -21.97 15.56
CA GLY A 315 13.84 -20.67 15.55
C GLY A 315 13.49 -20.22 14.13
N PRO A 316 12.57 -19.24 13.98
CA PRO A 316 12.09 -18.78 12.67
C PRO A 316 13.22 -18.22 11.80
N GLN A 317 13.42 -18.85 10.65
CA GLN A 317 14.37 -18.44 9.62
C GLN A 317 13.75 -18.60 8.23
N VAL A 318 14.24 -17.86 7.23
CA VAL A 318 13.80 -18.00 5.86
C VAL A 318 14.57 -19.12 5.17
N TYR A 319 13.83 -19.97 4.49
CA TYR A 319 14.32 -21.04 3.62
C TYR A 319 13.80 -20.84 2.21
N GLU A 320 14.47 -21.44 1.24
CA GLU A 320 14.01 -21.56 -0.13
C GLU A 320 13.86 -23.02 -0.55
N VAL A 321 12.92 -23.29 -1.44
CA VAL A 321 12.73 -24.60 -2.04
C VAL A 321 12.44 -24.43 -3.55
N ASP A 322 12.99 -25.34 -4.36
CA ASP A 322 12.65 -25.41 -5.79
C ASP A 322 11.29 -26.12 -5.95
N VAL A 323 10.37 -25.51 -6.69
CA VAL A 323 9.01 -26.04 -6.90
C VAL A 323 9.04 -27.38 -7.64
N ALA A 324 10.03 -27.60 -8.49
CA ALA A 324 10.21 -28.88 -9.22
C ALA A 324 10.91 -29.95 -8.37
N GLN A 325 11.59 -29.55 -7.28
CA GLN A 325 12.32 -30.45 -6.38
C GLN A 325 12.05 -30.11 -4.90
N PRO A 326 10.80 -30.27 -4.43
CA PRO A 326 10.36 -29.73 -3.15
C PRO A 326 10.96 -30.41 -1.92
N GLN A 327 11.69 -31.53 -2.06
CA GLN A 327 12.31 -32.25 -0.94
C GLN A 327 13.58 -31.58 -0.38
N ARG A 328 14.13 -30.55 -1.03
CA ARG A 328 15.40 -29.91 -0.68
C ARG A 328 15.22 -28.44 -0.36
N ALA A 329 14.88 -28.15 0.89
CA ALA A 329 14.85 -26.76 1.37
C ALA A 329 16.27 -26.32 1.80
N THR A 330 16.65 -25.09 1.43
CA THR A 330 17.94 -24.49 1.76
C THR A 330 17.73 -23.22 2.56
N ARG A 331 18.47 -23.04 3.68
CA ARG A 331 18.40 -21.84 4.51
C ARG A 331 18.92 -20.61 3.77
N VAL A 332 18.21 -19.49 3.92
CA VAL A 332 18.51 -18.22 3.27
C VAL A 332 19.03 -17.19 4.26
N THR A 333 18.46 -17.11 5.47
CA THR A 333 18.84 -16.14 6.49
C THR A 333 19.72 -16.76 7.57
N PHE A 334 20.81 -16.09 7.94
CA PHE A 334 21.81 -16.58 8.90
C PHE A 334 22.08 -15.61 10.04
N GLU A 335 21.83 -14.32 9.84
CA GLU A 335 21.99 -13.30 10.86
C GLU A 335 20.74 -13.19 11.74
N GLY A 336 20.95 -13.08 13.07
CA GLY A 336 19.89 -12.95 14.06
C GLY A 336 19.18 -14.27 14.38
N GLY A 337 18.48 -14.29 15.51
CA GLY A 337 17.74 -15.46 16.00
C GLY A 337 16.34 -15.63 15.42
N TYR A 338 15.84 -14.63 14.69
CA TYR A 338 14.46 -14.61 14.16
C TYR A 338 14.40 -13.83 12.84
N ASN A 339 13.91 -14.48 11.79
CA ASN A 339 13.60 -13.89 10.49
C ASN A 339 12.33 -14.54 9.96
N ALA A 340 11.24 -13.79 9.87
CA ALA A 340 9.93 -14.28 9.46
C ALA A 340 9.27 -13.35 8.43
N ARG A 341 8.12 -13.75 7.90
CA ARG A 341 7.30 -12.99 6.94
C ARG A 341 8.11 -12.52 5.72
N PRO A 342 8.79 -13.43 5.00
CA PRO A 342 9.56 -13.04 3.83
C PRO A 342 8.68 -12.41 2.76
N ARG A 343 9.18 -11.35 2.12
CA ARG A 343 8.60 -10.75 0.91
C ARG A 343 9.72 -10.46 -0.07
N LEU A 344 9.58 -10.94 -1.29
CA LEU A 344 10.60 -10.77 -2.32
C LEU A 344 10.46 -9.38 -2.96
N SER A 345 11.59 -8.70 -3.17
CA SER A 345 11.61 -7.46 -3.96
C SER A 345 11.22 -7.73 -5.42
N PRO A 346 10.63 -6.75 -6.13
CA PRO A 346 10.20 -6.94 -7.52
C PRO A 346 11.31 -7.37 -8.48
N ASP A 347 12.55 -6.96 -8.23
CA ASP A 347 13.73 -7.35 -9.00
C ASP A 347 14.31 -8.73 -8.60
N GLY A 348 13.75 -9.35 -7.56
CA GLY A 348 14.15 -10.67 -7.07
C GLY A 348 15.49 -10.72 -6.33
N LYS A 349 16.07 -9.57 -5.95
CA LYS A 349 17.41 -9.51 -5.33
C LYS A 349 17.41 -9.44 -3.83
N GLN A 350 16.32 -8.99 -3.23
CA GLN A 350 16.21 -8.77 -1.80
C GLN A 350 14.97 -9.45 -1.21
N LEU A 351 15.06 -9.84 0.06
CA LEU A 351 13.91 -10.26 0.87
C LEU A 351 13.70 -9.25 1.99
N ALA A 352 12.52 -8.65 2.07
CA ALA A 352 12.09 -8.00 3.30
C ALA A 352 11.64 -9.06 4.30
N VAL A 353 12.03 -8.90 5.56
CA VAL A 353 11.71 -9.81 6.67
C VAL A 353 11.35 -9.02 7.92
N VAL A 354 10.62 -9.66 8.82
CA VAL A 354 10.54 -9.27 10.22
C VAL A 354 11.75 -9.87 10.93
N HIS A 355 12.65 -9.03 11.39
CA HIS A 355 13.94 -9.39 12.02
C HIS A 355 13.95 -9.01 13.50
N LEU A 356 14.48 -9.89 14.35
CA LEU A 356 14.69 -9.57 15.77
C LEU A 356 16.03 -8.84 15.94
N ASP A 357 15.98 -7.53 16.15
CA ASP A 357 17.14 -6.69 16.43
C ASP A 357 17.07 -6.13 17.85
N ARG A 358 18.03 -6.51 18.71
CA ARG A 358 18.17 -6.03 20.10
C ARG A 358 16.88 -6.10 20.92
N GLY A 359 16.13 -7.21 20.75
CA GLY A 359 14.86 -7.43 21.46
C GLY A 359 13.64 -6.76 20.85
N ASN A 360 13.74 -6.12 19.68
CA ASN A 360 12.65 -5.52 18.96
C ASN A 360 12.44 -6.22 17.61
N TYR A 361 11.18 -6.39 17.21
CA TYR A 361 10.84 -6.87 15.87
C TYR A 361 10.85 -5.68 14.91
N ARG A 362 11.71 -5.75 13.89
CA ARG A 362 11.93 -4.66 12.93
C ARG A 362 11.86 -5.16 11.50
N ILE A 363 11.55 -4.27 10.59
CA ILE A 363 11.66 -4.57 9.17
C ILE A 363 13.12 -4.45 8.76
N ALA A 364 13.62 -5.52 8.14
CA ALA A 364 14.96 -5.58 7.56
C ALA A 364 14.87 -6.09 6.13
N VAL A 365 15.88 -5.79 5.32
CA VAL A 365 16.09 -6.41 4.02
C VAL A 365 17.33 -7.29 4.06
N VAL A 366 17.23 -8.45 3.44
CA VAL A 366 18.31 -9.42 3.25
C VAL A 366 18.68 -9.41 1.77
N ASP A 367 19.91 -9.07 1.45
CA ASP A 367 20.44 -9.20 0.11
C ASP A 367 20.68 -10.69 -0.22
N LEU A 368 20.06 -11.19 -1.27
CA LEU A 368 20.10 -12.62 -1.61
C LEU A 368 21.46 -13.11 -2.12
N ALA A 369 22.31 -12.22 -2.63
CA ALA A 369 23.63 -12.58 -3.10
C ALA A 369 24.66 -12.61 -1.96
N SER A 370 24.73 -11.57 -1.15
CA SER A 370 25.68 -11.45 -0.04
C SER A 370 25.18 -12.10 1.25
N ARG A 371 23.88 -12.31 1.41
CA ARG A 371 23.19 -12.74 2.64
C ARG A 371 23.26 -11.72 3.78
N GLY A 372 23.75 -10.51 3.52
CA GLY A 372 23.82 -9.43 4.50
C GLY A 372 22.43 -8.89 4.86
N VAL A 373 22.25 -8.49 6.12
CA VAL A 373 21.00 -7.97 6.65
C VAL A 373 21.14 -6.47 6.93
N GLN A 374 20.20 -5.68 6.43
CA GLN A 374 20.09 -4.25 6.72
C GLN A 374 18.76 -3.98 7.44
N VAL A 375 18.82 -3.52 8.69
CA VAL A 375 17.63 -3.09 9.44
C VAL A 375 17.20 -1.71 8.96
N LEU A 376 15.92 -1.58 8.56
CA LEU A 376 15.37 -0.37 7.99
C LEU A 376 14.49 0.40 8.99
N SER A 377 13.64 -0.30 9.75
CA SER A 377 12.69 0.34 10.67
C SER A 377 13.24 0.46 12.09
N GLN A 378 12.58 1.28 12.92
CA GLN A 378 13.03 1.58 14.29
C GLN A 378 11.95 1.28 15.35
N GLY A 379 10.83 0.68 14.96
CA GLY A 379 9.75 0.31 15.87
C GLY A 379 10.14 -0.79 16.83
N ARG A 380 9.24 -1.07 17.77
CA ARG A 380 9.39 -2.19 18.71
C ARG A 380 8.72 -3.47 18.21
N GLN A 381 7.64 -3.31 17.44
CA GLN A 381 6.84 -4.39 16.89
C GLN A 381 6.39 -4.00 15.49
N ASP A 382 7.35 -4.04 14.57
CA ASP A 382 7.11 -3.82 13.15
C ASP A 382 6.87 -5.16 12.48
N GLU A 383 5.83 -5.26 11.66
CA GLU A 383 5.42 -6.52 11.06
C GLU A 383 4.85 -6.35 9.66
N SER A 384 4.66 -7.47 8.97
CA SER A 384 3.96 -7.55 7.68
C SER A 384 4.52 -6.62 6.60
N PRO A 385 5.83 -6.69 6.27
CA PRO A 385 6.38 -5.85 5.20
C PRO A 385 5.78 -6.18 3.85
N SER A 386 5.65 -5.17 2.97
CA SER A 386 5.28 -5.35 1.57
C SER A 386 6.00 -4.32 0.71
N PHE A 387 6.68 -4.75 -0.37
CA PHE A 387 7.34 -3.84 -1.28
C PHE A 387 6.34 -3.08 -2.14
N ALA A 388 6.62 -1.80 -2.39
CA ALA A 388 6.07 -1.11 -3.54
C ALA A 388 6.55 -1.79 -4.85
N PRO A 389 5.75 -1.76 -5.93
CA PRO A 389 6.09 -2.51 -7.15
C PRO A 389 7.33 -1.96 -7.88
N ASN A 390 7.83 -0.77 -7.52
CA ASN A 390 9.11 -0.25 -7.99
C ASN A 390 10.32 -0.65 -7.12
N GLY A 391 10.11 -1.37 -6.02
CA GLY A 391 11.15 -1.79 -5.10
C GLY A 391 11.80 -0.68 -4.25
N ALA A 392 11.36 0.57 -4.39
CA ALA A 392 12.01 1.70 -3.72
C ALA A 392 11.54 1.92 -2.27
N THR A 393 10.39 1.36 -1.91
CA THR A 393 9.73 1.60 -0.61
C THR A 393 9.07 0.32 -0.12
N LEU A 394 9.05 0.15 1.19
CA LEU A 394 8.29 -0.87 1.90
C LEU A 394 7.17 -0.21 2.69
N ILE A 395 5.98 -0.81 2.69
CA ILE A 395 4.92 -0.54 3.66
C ILE A 395 4.91 -1.68 4.69
N TYR A 396 4.64 -1.35 5.94
CA TYR A 396 4.59 -2.32 7.04
C TYR A 396 3.62 -1.85 8.13
N ALA A 397 3.22 -2.74 9.02
CA ALA A 397 2.45 -2.40 10.20
C ALA A 397 3.38 -2.15 11.39
N THR A 398 3.06 -1.15 12.20
CA THR A 398 3.77 -0.79 13.43
C THR A 398 2.80 -0.32 14.50
N GLN A 399 3.30 0.04 15.67
CA GLN A 399 2.49 0.60 16.74
C GLN A 399 2.85 2.07 17.01
N ASP A 400 1.83 2.90 17.16
CA ASP A 400 1.95 4.26 17.67
C ASP A 400 0.99 4.46 18.85
N ARG A 401 1.55 4.76 20.03
CA ARG A 401 0.78 4.97 21.28
C ARG A 401 -0.20 3.83 21.58
N GLY A 402 0.21 2.60 21.31
CA GLY A 402 -0.59 1.40 21.56
C GLY A 402 -1.65 1.09 20.52
N ARG A 403 -1.70 1.85 19.41
CA ARG A 403 -2.57 1.56 18.24
C ARG A 403 -1.76 1.05 17.07
N GLY A 404 -2.32 0.10 16.34
CA GLY A 404 -1.78 -0.36 15.07
C GLY A 404 -1.90 0.72 14.01
N VAL A 405 -0.78 1.07 13.37
CA VAL A 405 -0.69 2.04 12.26
C VAL A 405 0.12 1.45 11.14
N LEU A 406 -0.06 1.95 9.92
CA LEU A 406 0.83 1.63 8.81
C LEU A 406 1.99 2.62 8.77
N ALA A 407 3.14 2.15 8.32
CA ALA A 407 4.30 2.99 8.07
C ALA A 407 4.96 2.58 6.77
N THR A 408 5.73 3.50 6.19
CA THR A 408 6.58 3.22 5.04
C THR A 408 8.03 3.54 5.37
N VAL A 409 8.94 2.80 4.73
CA VAL A 409 10.37 3.06 4.79
C VAL A 409 10.98 2.85 3.40
N SER A 410 11.84 3.77 2.97
CA SER A 410 12.62 3.57 1.74
C SER A 410 13.60 2.40 1.91
N THR A 411 13.87 1.67 0.85
CA THR A 411 14.75 0.48 0.90
C THR A 411 16.21 0.81 1.20
N ASP A 412 16.60 2.09 1.10
CA ASP A 412 17.89 2.61 1.58
C ASP A 412 17.86 3.05 3.07
N GLY A 413 16.69 2.97 3.72
CA GLY A 413 16.49 3.31 5.14
C GLY A 413 16.46 4.80 5.47
N ARG A 414 16.56 5.69 4.47
CA ARG A 414 16.68 7.14 4.70
C ARG A 414 15.37 7.83 5.02
N VAL A 415 14.26 7.39 4.40
CA VAL A 415 12.94 8.02 4.52
C VAL A 415 12.01 7.10 5.27
N GLN A 416 11.36 7.61 6.30
CA GLN A 416 10.33 6.90 7.05
C GLN A 416 9.09 7.79 7.20
N GLN A 417 7.92 7.19 7.07
CA GLN A 417 6.64 7.88 7.21
C GLN A 417 5.64 7.01 7.95
N ARG A 418 4.68 7.64 8.61
CA ARG A 418 3.52 6.98 9.21
C ARG A 418 2.27 7.34 8.45
N LEU A 419 1.42 6.36 8.25
CA LEU A 419 0.07 6.51 7.75
C LEU A 419 -0.87 6.22 8.93
N ALA A 420 -1.21 7.26 9.70
CA ALA A 420 -2.04 7.12 10.88
C ALA A 420 -3.52 7.02 10.47
N ALA A 421 -4.22 5.98 10.95
CA ALA A 421 -5.66 5.92 10.84
C ALA A 421 -6.32 6.91 11.82
N SER A 422 -7.39 7.57 11.39
CA SER A 422 -8.18 8.45 12.26
C SER A 422 -8.89 7.70 13.40
N SER A 423 -9.19 6.41 13.20
CA SER A 423 -9.84 5.54 14.20
C SER A 423 -9.44 4.07 14.00
N GLY A 424 -9.47 3.30 15.11
CA GLY A 424 -9.19 1.86 15.11
C GLY A 424 -7.71 1.51 14.91
N ASP A 425 -7.45 0.22 14.72
CA ASP A 425 -6.15 -0.34 14.37
C ASP A 425 -6.10 -0.68 12.88
N VAL A 426 -4.94 -0.49 12.27
CA VAL A 426 -4.66 -0.97 10.91
C VAL A 426 -3.45 -1.87 10.92
N ARG A 427 -3.51 -2.96 10.15
CA ARG A 427 -2.48 -3.99 10.14
C ARG A 427 -2.41 -4.74 8.81
N GLU A 428 -1.38 -5.56 8.63
CA GLU A 428 -1.18 -6.47 7.51
C GLU A 428 -1.33 -5.79 6.13
N PRO A 429 -0.55 -4.73 5.86
CA PRO A 429 -0.60 -4.09 4.56
C PRO A 429 -0.04 -4.98 3.46
N ALA A 430 -0.62 -4.85 2.26
CA ALA A 430 -0.13 -5.42 1.02
C ALA A 430 -0.16 -4.36 -0.07
N TRP A 431 0.99 -4.09 -0.70
CA TRP A 431 1.09 -3.17 -1.82
C TRP A 431 0.66 -3.86 -3.12
N SER A 432 -0.11 -3.17 -3.95
CA SER A 432 -0.56 -3.72 -5.23
C SER A 432 0.59 -3.77 -6.26
N PRO A 433 0.51 -4.62 -7.28
CA PRO A 433 1.33 -4.45 -8.48
C PRO A 433 1.01 -3.12 -9.16
N PHE A 434 1.81 -2.76 -10.18
CA PHE A 434 1.47 -1.66 -11.06
C PHE A 434 0.12 -1.90 -11.74
N PRO A 435 -0.68 -0.84 -11.94
CA PRO A 435 -1.88 -0.97 -12.77
C PRO A 435 -1.51 -1.53 -14.15
N SER A 436 -2.32 -2.46 -14.67
CA SER A 436 -2.22 -2.89 -16.05
C SER A 436 -2.33 -1.66 -16.95
N ALA A 437 -1.56 -1.60 -18.03
CA ALA A 437 -1.73 -0.54 -19.01
C ALA A 437 -3.18 -0.55 -19.52
N PRO A 438 -3.80 0.64 -19.69
CA PRO A 438 -5.18 0.77 -20.17
C PRO A 438 -5.37 0.19 -21.56
#